data_28b9375228e9bc6b45b6d6ec26607177
#
_entry.id   28b9375228e9bc6b45b6d6ec26607177
#
_cell.length_a   1.000
_cell.length_b   1.000
_cell.length_c   1.000
_cell.angle_alpha   90.00
_cell.angle_beta   90.00
_cell.angle_gamma   90.00
#
_symmetry.space_group_name_H-M   'P 1'
#
loop_
_entity.id
_entity.type
_entity.pdbx_description
1 polymer ?
#
loop_
_entity_poly.entity_id
_entity_poly.type
_entity_poly.pdbx_seq_one_letter_code
_entity_poly.pdbx_strand_id
1 'polypeptide(L)'
;MANLLTLTKSHREIWSEIYQRPELTRVLSRSVNLRAFPVTDAEAIFVTFLLHHLGTAHRAMREGMFATRQALDRDIHWFLNLPIPRQVWEASRDFLEPDFVAFVEHHRGRNES
;
A
#
# COMPACT_ATOMS: atom_id res chain seq x y z
N MET A 1 9.93 10.16 15.62
CA MET A 1 10.37 8.90 15.03
C MET A 1 9.30 7.82 15.22
N ALA A 2 8.88 7.17 14.14
CA ALA A 2 7.89 6.09 14.22
C ALA A 2 8.53 4.87 14.87
N ASN A 3 7.85 4.28 15.85
CA ASN A 3 8.30 3.03 16.45
C ASN A 3 7.27 1.93 16.13
N LEU A 4 7.56 0.71 16.56
CA LEU A 4 6.70 -0.43 16.28
C LEU A 4 5.27 -0.22 16.78
N LEU A 5 5.12 0.34 17.97
CA LEU A 5 3.80 0.59 18.55
C LEU A 5 3.01 1.59 17.70
N THR A 6 3.66 2.67 17.27
CA THR A 6 3.01 3.68 16.42
C THR A 6 2.58 3.09 15.08
N LEU A 7 3.44 2.27 14.46
CA LEU A 7 3.10 1.62 13.19
C LEU A 7 1.94 0.64 13.34
N THR A 8 1.90 -0.11 14.45
CA THR A 8 0.79 -1.03 14.73
C THR A 8 -0.52 -0.27 14.88
N LYS A 9 -0.50 0.84 15.58
CA LYS A 9 -1.67 1.70 15.75
C LYS A 9 -2.16 2.24 14.43
N SER A 10 -1.26 2.75 13.59
CA SER A 10 -1.60 3.26 12.27
C SER A 10 -2.22 2.18 11.39
N HIS A 11 -1.70 0.96 11.46
CA HIS A 11 -2.23 -0.17 10.72
C HIS A 11 -3.69 -0.47 11.12
N ARG A 12 -3.98 -0.46 12.41
CA ARG A 12 -5.34 -0.67 12.89
C ARG A 12 -6.28 0.45 12.44
N GLU A 13 -5.81 1.68 12.47
CA GLU A 13 -6.60 2.83 12.02
C GLU A 13 -6.98 2.69 10.55
N ILE A 14 -6.07 2.22 9.72
CA ILE A 14 -6.33 1.99 8.31
C ILE A 14 -7.44 0.95 8.11
N TRP A 15 -7.37 -0.17 8.80
CA TRP A 15 -8.41 -1.20 8.72
C TRP A 15 -9.75 -0.69 9.25
N SER A 16 -9.72 0.09 10.33
CA SER A 16 -10.91 0.70 10.89
C SER A 16 -11.58 1.64 9.89
N GLU A 17 -10.79 2.39 9.13
CA GLU A 17 -11.31 3.30 8.11
C GLU A 17 -12.11 2.55 7.05
N ILE A 18 -11.63 1.40 6.61
CA ILE A 18 -12.35 0.57 5.65
C ILE A 18 -13.68 0.10 6.21
N TYR A 19 -13.70 -0.31 7.48
CA TYR A 19 -14.93 -0.74 8.14
C TYR A 19 -15.97 0.36 8.22
N GLN A 20 -15.52 1.60 8.45
CA GLN A 20 -16.42 2.73 8.62
C GLN A 20 -16.87 3.33 7.29
N ARG A 21 -16.18 3.00 6.20
CA ARG A 21 -16.45 3.56 4.88
C ARG A 21 -16.59 2.43 3.86
N PRO A 22 -17.79 1.88 3.74
CA PRO A 22 -18.03 0.73 2.84
C PRO A 22 -17.63 0.98 1.39
N GLU A 23 -17.63 2.24 0.93
CA GLU A 23 -17.22 2.59 -0.43
C GLU A 23 -15.75 2.29 -0.69
N LEU A 24 -14.96 2.08 0.35
CA LEU A 24 -13.54 1.75 0.19
C LEU A 24 -13.28 0.25 0.08
N THR A 25 -14.31 -0.59 0.24
CA THR A 25 -14.11 -2.05 0.20
C THR A 25 -13.61 -2.54 -1.15
N ARG A 26 -13.94 -1.84 -2.24
CA ARG A 26 -13.44 -2.17 -3.58
C ARG A 26 -11.92 -2.15 -3.65
N VAL A 27 -11.26 -1.34 -2.84
CA VAL A 27 -9.81 -1.19 -2.85
C VAL A 27 -9.12 -2.53 -2.63
N LEU A 28 -9.72 -3.38 -1.80
CA LEU A 28 -9.15 -4.69 -1.48
C LEU A 28 -9.72 -5.83 -2.33
N SER A 29 -10.49 -5.52 -3.35
CA SER A 29 -11.10 -6.53 -4.21
C SER A 29 -10.17 -6.94 -5.36
N ARG A 30 -10.15 -8.22 -5.67
CA ARG A 30 -9.45 -8.76 -6.83
C ARG A 30 -10.27 -8.64 -8.11
N SER A 31 -11.57 -8.44 -7.97
CA SER A 31 -12.51 -8.49 -9.08
C SER A 31 -13.26 -7.18 -9.19
N VAL A 32 -12.64 -6.19 -9.84
CA VAL A 32 -13.30 -4.91 -10.10
C VAL A 32 -13.23 -4.61 -11.58
N ASN A 33 -14.30 -4.01 -12.10
CA ASN A 33 -14.34 -3.59 -13.49
C ASN A 33 -14.05 -2.09 -13.57
N LEU A 34 -12.77 -1.76 -13.79
CA LEU A 34 -12.34 -0.37 -13.82
C LEU A 34 -12.73 0.36 -15.11
N ARG A 35 -13.14 -0.35 -16.14
CA ARG A 35 -13.68 0.28 -17.35
C ARG A 35 -15.07 0.84 -17.11
N ALA A 36 -15.92 0.05 -16.45
CA ALA A 36 -17.30 0.46 -16.15
C ALA A 36 -17.33 1.37 -14.92
N PHE A 37 -16.47 1.11 -13.94
CA PHE A 37 -16.47 1.81 -12.66
C PHE A 37 -15.03 2.22 -12.33
N PRO A 38 -14.54 3.34 -12.89
CA PRO A 38 -13.16 3.80 -12.66
C PRO A 38 -12.88 4.05 -11.19
N VAL A 39 -11.59 4.12 -10.84
CA VAL A 39 -11.16 4.46 -9.48
C VAL A 39 -11.72 5.82 -9.10
N THR A 40 -12.37 5.90 -7.95
CA THR A 40 -12.91 7.17 -7.45
C THR A 40 -11.81 7.98 -6.77
N ASP A 41 -12.04 9.29 -6.62
CA ASP A 41 -11.12 10.16 -5.90
C ASP A 41 -10.91 9.69 -4.47
N ALA A 42 -11.97 9.26 -3.79
CA ALA A 42 -11.87 8.76 -2.42
C ALA A 42 -10.98 7.52 -2.36
N GLU A 43 -11.14 6.61 -3.31
CA GLU A 43 -10.30 5.41 -3.37
C GLU A 43 -8.84 5.75 -3.64
N ALA A 44 -8.60 6.67 -4.58
CA ALA A 44 -7.24 7.10 -4.91
C ALA A 44 -6.55 7.75 -3.71
N ILE A 45 -7.26 8.63 -3.00
CA ILE A 45 -6.73 9.28 -1.80
C ILE A 45 -6.40 8.25 -0.73
N PHE A 46 -7.31 7.31 -0.50
CA PHE A 46 -7.11 6.28 0.51
C PHE A 46 -5.89 5.41 0.17
N VAL A 47 -5.76 4.96 -1.09
CA VAL A 47 -4.62 4.15 -1.51
C VAL A 47 -3.32 4.94 -1.39
N THR A 48 -3.32 6.22 -1.77
CA THR A 48 -2.15 7.07 -1.62
C THR A 48 -1.71 7.14 -0.16
N PHE A 49 -2.67 7.26 0.75
CA PHE A 49 -2.39 7.23 2.18
C PHE A 49 -1.75 5.90 2.60
N LEU A 50 -2.27 4.78 2.10
CA LEU A 50 -1.69 3.46 2.38
C LEU A 50 -0.28 3.33 1.83
N LEU A 51 -0.01 3.88 0.65
CA LEU A 51 1.33 3.85 0.07
C LEU A 51 2.32 4.62 0.93
N HIS A 52 1.92 5.76 1.47
CA HIS A 52 2.76 6.50 2.40
C HIS A 52 3.03 5.72 3.69
N HIS A 53 2.02 4.99 4.18
CA HIS A 53 2.19 4.13 5.34
C HIS A 53 3.22 3.01 5.06
N LEU A 54 3.12 2.37 3.90
CA LEU A 54 4.09 1.35 3.50
C LEU A 54 5.49 1.94 3.36
N GLY A 55 5.61 3.16 2.82
CA GLY A 55 6.89 3.85 2.73
C GLY A 55 7.49 4.13 4.10
N THR A 56 6.67 4.49 5.08
CA THR A 56 7.12 4.70 6.46
C THR A 56 7.61 3.38 7.06
N ALA A 57 6.88 2.29 6.83
CA ALA A 57 7.28 0.97 7.31
C ALA A 57 8.61 0.53 6.67
N HIS A 58 8.79 0.81 5.39
CA HIS A 58 10.04 0.50 4.69
C HIS A 58 11.22 1.26 5.30
N ARG A 59 11.03 2.55 5.56
CA ARG A 59 12.08 3.37 6.20
C ARG A 59 12.41 2.83 7.58
N ALA A 60 11.41 2.49 8.39
CA ALA A 60 11.63 1.96 9.72
C ALA A 60 12.39 0.62 9.66
N MET A 61 12.07 -0.23 8.69
CA MET A 61 12.79 -1.48 8.47
C MET A 61 14.27 -1.23 8.14
N ARG A 62 14.56 -0.25 7.28
CA ARG A 62 15.93 0.11 6.92
C ARG A 62 16.72 0.62 8.14
N GLU A 63 16.05 1.25 9.07
CA GLU A 63 16.65 1.75 10.30
C GLU A 63 16.69 0.69 11.41
N GLY A 64 16.25 -0.53 11.11
CA GLY A 64 16.26 -1.64 12.07
C GLY A 64 15.19 -1.54 13.14
N MET A 65 14.17 -0.74 12.93
CA MET A 65 13.15 -0.44 13.94
C MET A 65 11.87 -1.24 13.78
N PHE A 66 11.75 -2.02 12.72
CA PHE A 66 10.48 -2.66 12.41
C PHE A 66 10.71 -4.12 12.05
N ALA A 67 9.60 -4.84 11.96
CA ALA A 67 9.55 -6.26 11.72
C ALA A 67 10.26 -6.68 10.43
N THR A 68 10.18 -7.93 10.12
CA THR A 68 10.99 -8.54 9.09
C THR A 68 10.71 -7.97 7.70
N ARG A 69 11.77 -7.90 6.91
CA ARG A 69 11.67 -7.57 5.50
C ARG A 69 10.66 -8.49 4.79
N GLN A 70 10.59 -9.75 5.19
CA GLN A 70 9.69 -10.73 4.59
C GLN A 70 8.22 -10.35 4.77
N ALA A 71 7.85 -9.83 5.93
CA ALA A 71 6.47 -9.41 6.18
C ALA A 71 6.10 -8.21 5.30
N LEU A 72 7.02 -7.25 5.18
CA LEU A 72 6.78 -6.09 4.33
C LEU A 72 6.70 -6.48 2.85
N ASP A 73 7.59 -7.36 2.39
CA ASP A 73 7.56 -7.89 1.03
C ASP A 73 6.22 -8.51 0.70
N ARG A 74 5.71 -9.34 1.61
CA ARG A 74 4.46 -10.05 1.42
C ARG A 74 3.29 -9.09 1.35
N ASP A 75 3.26 -8.08 2.22
CA ASP A 75 2.20 -7.10 2.24
C ASP A 75 2.18 -6.26 0.95
N ILE A 76 3.34 -5.82 0.51
CA ILE A 76 3.48 -5.05 -0.71
C ILE A 76 3.04 -5.88 -1.91
N HIS A 77 3.51 -7.11 -2.00
CA HIS A 77 3.15 -7.99 -3.09
C HIS A 77 1.64 -8.22 -3.16
N TRP A 78 1.03 -8.55 -2.03
CA TRP A 78 -0.41 -8.78 -1.97
C TRP A 78 -1.19 -7.53 -2.38
N PHE A 79 -0.85 -6.40 -1.76
CA PHE A 79 -1.61 -5.16 -1.93
C PHE A 79 -1.51 -4.62 -3.36
N LEU A 80 -0.30 -4.57 -3.91
CA LEU A 80 -0.07 -3.96 -5.22
C LEU A 80 -0.41 -4.87 -6.40
N ASN A 81 -0.85 -6.09 -6.14
CA ASN A 81 -1.44 -6.93 -7.17
C ASN A 81 -2.96 -6.78 -7.25
N LEU A 82 -3.56 -6.05 -6.33
CA LEU A 82 -4.97 -5.72 -6.42
C LEU A 82 -5.18 -4.61 -7.47
N PRO A 83 -6.29 -4.65 -8.24
CA PRO A 83 -6.46 -3.72 -9.36
C PRO A 83 -6.40 -2.24 -9.00
N ILE A 84 -7.11 -1.81 -7.96
CA ILE A 84 -7.15 -0.39 -7.59
C ILE A 84 -5.82 0.08 -7.01
N PRO A 85 -5.20 -0.61 -6.03
CA PRO A 85 -3.88 -0.22 -5.57
C PRO A 85 -2.83 -0.17 -6.67
N ARG A 86 -2.85 -1.13 -7.59
CA ARG A 86 -1.92 -1.17 -8.70
C ARG A 86 -2.05 0.07 -9.59
N GLN A 87 -3.28 0.45 -9.93
CA GLN A 87 -3.49 1.60 -10.77
C GLN A 87 -3.04 2.89 -10.09
N VAL A 88 -3.34 3.05 -8.80
CA VAL A 88 -2.92 4.22 -8.04
C VAL A 88 -1.40 4.26 -7.90
N TRP A 89 -0.76 3.10 -7.68
CA TRP A 89 0.70 3.01 -7.63
C TRP A 89 1.34 3.55 -8.91
N GLU A 90 0.86 3.09 -10.06
CA GLU A 90 1.43 3.50 -11.33
C GLU A 90 1.28 4.99 -11.60
N ALA A 91 0.23 5.61 -11.08
CA ALA A 91 0.00 7.05 -11.23
C ALA A 91 0.80 7.87 -10.21
N SER A 92 1.20 7.27 -9.08
CA SER A 92 1.77 8.01 -7.95
C SER A 92 3.26 7.79 -7.73
N ARG A 93 3.84 6.73 -8.29
CA ARG A 93 5.21 6.32 -7.95
C ARG A 93 6.26 7.41 -8.17
N ASP A 94 6.04 8.30 -9.15
CA ASP A 94 6.99 9.36 -9.44
C ASP A 94 7.05 10.43 -8.34
N PHE A 95 6.06 10.42 -7.44
CA PHE A 95 5.97 11.37 -6.33
C PHE A 95 6.39 10.76 -4.99
N LEU A 96 6.85 9.51 -4.99
CA LEU A 96 7.23 8.81 -3.76
C LEU A 96 8.75 8.75 -3.64
N GLU A 97 9.24 8.41 -2.43
CA GLU A 97 10.68 8.30 -2.19
C GLU A 97 11.31 7.27 -3.14
N PRO A 98 12.40 7.64 -3.85
CA PRO A 98 13.00 6.74 -4.83
C PRO A 98 13.44 5.38 -4.28
N ASP A 99 13.96 5.33 -3.06
CA ASP A 99 14.37 4.07 -2.46
C ASP A 99 13.19 3.13 -2.24
N PHE A 100 12.05 3.69 -1.81
CA PHE A 100 10.84 2.91 -1.64
C PHE A 100 10.31 2.42 -2.98
N VAL A 101 10.31 3.28 -4.00
CA VAL A 101 9.87 2.91 -5.35
C VAL A 101 10.72 1.76 -5.88
N ALA A 102 12.05 1.85 -5.74
CA ALA A 102 12.95 0.80 -6.19
C ALA A 102 12.66 -0.52 -5.46
N PHE A 103 12.42 -0.46 -4.16
CA PHE A 103 12.10 -1.65 -3.36
C PHE A 103 10.81 -2.30 -3.86
N VAL A 104 9.76 -1.51 -4.07
CA VAL A 104 8.46 -2.02 -4.54
C VAL A 104 8.58 -2.64 -5.93
N GLU A 105 9.23 -1.95 -6.87
CA GLU A 105 9.35 -2.44 -8.23
C GLU A 105 10.15 -3.73 -8.30
N HIS A 106 11.19 -3.85 -7.48
CA HIS A 106 11.97 -5.08 -7.40
C HIS A 106 11.11 -6.26 -6.95
N HIS A 107 10.29 -6.06 -5.92
CA HIS A 107 9.48 -7.15 -5.38
C HIS A 107 8.28 -7.48 -6.25
N ARG A 108 7.70 -6.50 -6.91
CA ARG A 108 6.64 -6.75 -7.89
C ARG A 108 7.15 -7.59 -9.04
N GLY A 109 8.31 -7.24 -9.59
CA GLY A 109 8.88 -7.94 -10.73
C GLY A 109 9.16 -9.40 -10.45
N ARG A 110 9.57 -9.74 -9.23
CA ARG A 110 9.88 -11.12 -8.86
C ARG A 110 8.66 -12.04 -8.90
N ASN A 111 7.48 -11.48 -8.77
CA ASN A 111 6.26 -12.26 -8.63
C ASN A 111 5.41 -12.29 -9.88
N GLU A 112 5.84 -11.63 -10.93
CA GLU A 112 5.15 -11.65 -12.23
C GLU A 112 5.67 -12.73 -13.17
N SER A 113 6.69 -13.41 -12.75
CA SER A 113 7.28 -14.49 -13.56
C SER A 113 6.51 -15.80 -13.44
#